data_3a23de69cb39e2926b94e8efc9003f51
#
_entry.id   3a23de69cb39e2926b94e8efc9003f51
#
_cell.length_a   1.000
_cell.length_b   1.000
_cell.length_c   1.000
_cell.angle_alpha   90.00
_cell.angle_beta   90.00
_cell.angle_gamma   90.00
#
_symmetry.space_group_name_H-M   'P 1'
#
loop_
_entity.id
_entity.type
_entity.pdbx_description
1 polymer ?
#
loop_
_entity_poly.entity_id
_entity_poly.type
_entity_poly.pdbx_seq_one_letter_code
_entity_poly.pdbx_strand_id
1 'polypeptide(L)'
;MAKNFVSSGETQEFIAPAGGAVAGVPVAINDLVLIPLSGGLEGDKLVGHTRGEWRVKADGALKKGQKVSVKAGVLVAPATADSVPFGKLSSDMVSNVATALLIP
;
A
#
# COMPACT_ATOMS: atom_id res chain seq x y z
N MET A 1 -30.37 -10.94 -10.00
CA MET A 1 -29.22 -11.24 -9.11
C MET A 1 -27.96 -11.38 -9.94
N ALA A 2 -26.91 -10.68 -9.55
CA ALA A 2 -25.63 -10.82 -10.25
C ALA A 2 -24.99 -12.14 -9.85
N LYS A 3 -24.62 -12.94 -10.86
CA LYS A 3 -23.96 -14.23 -10.62
C LYS A 3 -22.43 -14.13 -10.73
N ASN A 4 -21.93 -12.96 -11.00
CA ASN A 4 -20.51 -12.71 -11.22
C ASN A 4 -19.81 -12.06 -10.01
N PHE A 5 -20.48 -11.96 -8.86
CA PHE A 5 -19.83 -11.50 -7.64
C PHE A 5 -18.80 -12.52 -7.19
N VAL A 6 -17.55 -12.09 -7.00
CA VAL A 6 -16.44 -12.96 -6.58
C VAL A 6 -16.12 -12.77 -5.11
N SER A 7 -15.92 -11.52 -4.68
CA SER A 7 -15.60 -11.18 -3.30
C SER A 7 -15.77 -9.68 -3.09
N SER A 8 -15.67 -9.24 -1.83
CA SER A 8 -15.70 -7.80 -1.51
C SER A 8 -14.47 -7.06 -2.03
N GLY A 9 -13.40 -7.78 -2.35
CA GLY A 9 -12.16 -7.17 -2.81
C GLY A 9 -11.32 -6.52 -1.72
N GLU A 10 -11.72 -6.63 -0.46
CA GLU A 10 -10.99 -6.01 0.64
C GLU A 10 -9.64 -6.66 0.89
N THR A 11 -9.51 -7.94 0.56
CA THR A 11 -8.25 -8.67 0.59
C THR A 11 -8.04 -9.36 -0.74
N GLN A 12 -6.79 -9.50 -1.13
CA GLN A 12 -6.41 -10.18 -2.37
C GLN A 12 -5.18 -11.04 -2.13
N GLU A 13 -5.14 -12.18 -2.80
CA GLU A 13 -3.93 -12.99 -2.85
C GLU A 13 -2.95 -12.37 -3.83
N PHE A 14 -1.67 -12.49 -3.54
CA PHE A 14 -0.62 -12.05 -4.44
C PHE A 14 0.63 -12.91 -4.24
N ILE A 15 1.50 -12.87 -5.23
CA ILE A 15 2.79 -13.56 -5.17
C ILE A 15 3.83 -12.53 -4.73
N ALA A 16 4.58 -12.83 -3.67
CA ALA A 16 5.58 -11.92 -3.14
C ALA A 16 6.61 -11.56 -4.22
N PRO A 17 6.87 -10.27 -4.41
CA PRO A 17 7.79 -9.81 -5.46
C PRO A 17 9.25 -10.08 -5.09
N ALA A 18 10.16 -9.70 -5.98
CA ALA A 18 11.60 -9.76 -5.73
C ALA A 18 11.94 -9.08 -4.41
N GLY A 19 12.72 -9.76 -3.57
CA GLY A 19 13.04 -9.27 -2.23
C GLY A 19 12.05 -9.68 -1.16
N GLY A 20 10.91 -10.30 -1.53
CA GLY A 20 9.90 -10.74 -0.58
C GLY A 20 8.97 -9.63 -0.13
N ALA A 21 8.23 -9.88 0.94
CA ALA A 21 7.30 -8.92 1.51
C ALA A 21 7.36 -8.96 3.04
N VAL A 22 7.01 -7.84 3.67
CA VAL A 22 7.00 -7.69 5.13
C VAL A 22 5.59 -7.27 5.55
N ALA A 23 5.08 -7.88 6.62
CA ALA A 23 3.76 -7.54 7.15
C ALA A 23 3.65 -6.04 7.41
N GLY A 24 2.57 -5.40 6.94
CA GLY A 24 2.31 -3.99 7.17
C GLY A 24 3.08 -3.03 6.27
N VAL A 25 4.01 -3.50 5.45
CA VAL A 25 4.77 -2.66 4.53
C VAL A 25 4.15 -2.75 3.15
N PRO A 26 3.66 -1.63 2.57
CA PRO A 26 2.99 -1.67 1.27
C PRO A 26 3.85 -2.29 0.17
N VAL A 27 3.22 -3.10 -0.66
CA VAL A 27 3.83 -3.60 -1.89
C VAL A 27 2.96 -3.21 -3.07
N ALA A 28 3.57 -2.95 -4.21
CA ALA A 28 2.86 -2.66 -5.44
C ALA A 28 3.05 -3.81 -6.43
N ILE A 29 1.94 -4.38 -6.86
CA ILE A 29 1.92 -5.36 -7.95
C ILE A 29 1.35 -4.62 -9.15
N ASN A 30 2.24 -4.12 -10.00
CA ASN A 30 1.90 -3.14 -11.02
C ASN A 30 1.27 -1.91 -10.34
N ASP A 31 0.05 -1.54 -10.67
CA ASP A 31 -0.62 -0.39 -10.08
C ASP A 31 -1.45 -0.73 -8.83
N LEU A 32 -1.51 -2.00 -8.47
CA LEU A 32 -2.27 -2.45 -7.30
C LEU A 32 -1.37 -2.43 -6.07
N VAL A 33 -1.71 -1.61 -5.09
CA VAL A 33 -0.99 -1.55 -3.82
C VAL A 33 -1.70 -2.42 -2.80
N LEU A 34 -0.93 -3.23 -2.09
CA LEU A 34 -1.44 -4.16 -1.09
C LEU A 34 -0.67 -3.98 0.22
N ILE A 35 -1.37 -4.14 1.34
CA ILE A 35 -0.73 -4.19 2.66
C ILE A 35 -0.71 -5.66 3.10
N PRO A 36 0.44 -6.34 3.07
CA PRO A 36 0.51 -7.75 3.43
C PRO A 36 0.10 -8.01 4.88
N LEU A 37 -0.67 -9.07 5.09
CA LEU A 37 -1.03 -9.53 6.44
C LEU A 37 0.13 -10.23 7.13
N SER A 38 0.99 -10.88 6.35
CA SER A 38 2.17 -11.58 6.85
C SER A 38 3.31 -11.41 5.88
N GLY A 39 4.53 -11.60 6.36
CA GLY A 39 5.71 -11.57 5.53
C GLY A 39 5.95 -12.90 4.82
N GLY A 40 6.78 -12.86 3.79
CA GLY A 40 7.17 -14.04 3.05
C GLY A 40 8.34 -13.77 2.13
N LEU A 41 8.90 -14.84 1.60
CA LEU A 41 10.00 -14.78 0.65
C LEU A 41 9.45 -14.58 -0.77
N GLU A 42 10.31 -14.13 -1.66
CA GLU A 42 9.96 -14.00 -3.07
C GLU A 42 9.33 -15.31 -3.58
N GLY A 43 8.20 -15.16 -4.27
CA GLY A 43 7.46 -16.30 -4.82
C GLY A 43 6.42 -16.90 -3.90
N ASP A 44 6.41 -16.55 -2.62
CA ASP A 44 5.40 -17.05 -1.69
C ASP A 44 4.03 -16.46 -2.02
N LYS A 45 2.98 -17.26 -1.81
CA LYS A 45 1.62 -16.80 -1.96
C LYS A 45 1.16 -16.16 -0.66
N LEU A 46 0.84 -14.88 -0.71
CA LEU A 46 0.46 -14.08 0.46
C LEU A 46 -0.88 -13.43 0.24
N VAL A 47 -1.45 -12.88 1.32
CA VAL A 47 -2.71 -12.12 1.28
C VAL A 47 -2.44 -10.72 1.76
N GLY A 48 -3.01 -9.74 1.09
CA GLY A 48 -2.89 -8.34 1.47
C GLY A 48 -4.22 -7.60 1.45
N HIS A 49 -4.30 -6.53 2.24
CA HIS A 49 -5.45 -5.62 2.22
C HIS A 49 -5.33 -4.66 1.06
N THR A 50 -6.47 -4.35 0.43
CA THR A 50 -6.53 -3.41 -0.70
C THR A 50 -7.01 -2.03 -0.30
N ARG A 51 -7.44 -1.83 0.93
CA ARG A 51 -7.97 -0.55 1.44
C ARG A 51 -7.77 -0.46 2.94
N GLY A 52 -8.16 0.66 3.52
CA GLY A 52 -8.08 0.89 4.96
C GLY A 52 -7.13 2.02 5.31
N GLU A 53 -6.99 2.26 6.61
CA GLU A 53 -6.08 3.27 7.13
C GLU A 53 -4.87 2.58 7.75
N TRP A 54 -3.68 2.98 7.33
CA TRP A 54 -2.44 2.29 7.70
C TRP A 54 -1.38 3.29 8.14
N ARG A 55 -0.58 2.91 9.13
CA ARG A 55 0.60 3.67 9.53
C ARG A 55 1.78 3.18 8.71
N VAL A 56 2.39 4.08 7.95
CA VAL A 56 3.42 3.73 6.97
C VAL A 56 4.57 4.74 7.07
N LYS A 57 5.78 4.28 6.79
CA LYS A 57 6.92 5.19 6.65
C LYS A 57 6.64 6.18 5.53
N ALA A 58 7.07 7.42 5.71
CA ALA A 58 6.85 8.50 4.75
C ALA A 58 8.12 9.32 4.59
N ASP A 59 8.31 9.88 3.41
CA ASP A 59 9.47 10.71 3.08
C ASP A 59 9.01 12.00 2.44
N GLY A 60 9.72 13.09 2.72
CA GLY A 60 9.37 14.41 2.23
C GLY A 60 8.59 15.22 3.25
N ALA A 61 7.94 16.28 2.81
CA ALA A 61 7.15 17.19 3.66
C ALA A 61 5.66 17.00 3.35
N LEU A 62 5.10 15.91 3.83
CA LEU A 62 3.72 15.52 3.52
C LEU A 62 2.77 15.93 4.65
N LYS A 63 1.55 16.33 4.28
CA LYS A 63 0.55 16.84 5.23
C LYS A 63 -0.78 16.12 5.06
N LYS A 64 -1.57 16.12 6.13
CA LYS A 64 -2.90 15.51 6.15
C LYS A 64 -3.75 15.96 4.95
N GLY A 65 -4.42 15.02 4.32
CA GLY A 65 -5.29 15.26 3.18
C GLY A 65 -4.59 15.28 1.83
N GLN A 66 -3.27 15.29 1.82
CA GLN A 66 -2.49 15.32 0.59
C GLN A 66 -2.49 13.94 -0.09
N LYS A 67 -2.57 13.94 -1.41
CA LYS A 67 -2.38 12.70 -2.19
C LYS A 67 -0.95 12.22 -2.01
N VAL A 68 -0.77 10.91 -1.92
CA VAL A 68 0.56 10.31 -1.80
C VAL A 68 0.66 9.09 -2.71
N SER A 69 1.90 8.77 -3.06
CA SER A 69 2.26 7.56 -3.77
C SER A 69 3.15 6.72 -2.88
N VAL A 70 3.41 5.48 -3.27
CA VAL A 70 4.32 4.60 -2.55
C VAL A 70 5.48 4.20 -3.46
N LYS A 71 6.68 4.18 -2.90
CA LYS A 71 7.89 3.73 -3.58
C LYS A 71 8.72 2.93 -2.61
N ALA A 72 8.98 1.66 -2.94
CA ALA A 72 9.75 0.75 -2.08
C ALA A 72 9.22 0.70 -0.64
N GLY A 73 7.89 0.71 -0.47
CA GLY A 73 7.26 0.62 0.84
C GLY A 73 7.20 1.92 1.62
N VAL A 74 7.58 3.04 1.03
CA VAL A 74 7.60 4.36 1.67
C VAL A 74 6.67 5.31 0.94
N LEU A 75 5.87 6.07 1.70
CA LEU A 75 5.00 7.09 1.12
C LEU A 75 5.83 8.27 0.63
N VAL A 76 5.55 8.73 -0.57
CA VAL A 76 6.27 9.83 -1.23
C VAL A 76 5.28 10.77 -1.91
N ALA A 77 5.76 11.92 -2.35
CA ALA A 77 4.95 12.87 -3.10
C ALA A 77 4.42 12.21 -4.40
N PRO A 78 3.20 12.58 -4.85
CA PRO A 78 2.69 12.07 -6.13
C PRO A 78 3.63 12.46 -7.26
N ALA A 79 3.63 11.67 -8.33
CA ALA A 79 4.48 11.86 -9.49
C ALA A 79 5.99 11.67 -9.22
N THR A 80 6.37 11.13 -8.06
CA THR A 80 7.73 10.67 -7.83
C THR A 80 8.04 9.54 -8.81
N ALA A 81 9.22 9.55 -9.43
CA ALA A 81 9.62 8.51 -10.37
C ALA A 81 9.54 7.12 -9.72
N ASP A 82 9.02 6.15 -10.46
CA ASP A 82 8.88 4.75 -10.03
C ASP A 82 7.98 4.57 -8.81
N SER A 83 7.06 5.51 -8.57
CA SER A 83 6.07 5.39 -7.50
C SER A 83 4.72 5.00 -8.07
N VAL A 84 3.86 4.44 -7.19
CA VAL A 84 2.51 4.02 -7.54
C VAL A 84 1.53 4.75 -6.62
N PRO A 85 0.40 5.27 -7.14
CA PRO A 85 -0.57 5.96 -6.29
C PRO A 85 -1.02 5.08 -5.12
N PHE A 86 -1.03 5.66 -3.91
CA PHE A 86 -1.47 4.97 -2.70
C PHE A 86 -2.85 5.45 -2.26
N GLY A 87 -2.99 6.74 -2.05
CA GLY A 87 -4.22 7.35 -1.57
C GLY A 87 -3.94 8.72 -0.99
N LYS A 88 -4.47 8.99 0.20
CA LYS A 88 -4.32 10.28 0.85
C LYS A 88 -3.91 10.11 2.31
N LEU A 89 -3.11 11.05 2.80
CA LEU A 89 -2.72 11.04 4.21
C LEU A 89 -3.93 11.37 5.10
N SER A 90 -4.05 10.63 6.18
CA SER A 90 -5.04 10.90 7.24
C SER A 90 -4.42 11.60 8.44
N SER A 91 -3.11 11.81 8.44
CA SER A 91 -2.40 12.61 9.44
C SER A 91 -1.25 13.37 8.80
N ASP A 92 -0.74 14.38 9.51
CA ASP A 92 0.54 14.98 9.12
C ASP A 92 1.66 13.98 9.36
N MET A 93 2.74 14.10 8.59
CA MET A 93 3.92 13.29 8.79
C MET A 93 4.66 13.73 10.03
N VAL A 94 5.01 12.78 10.89
CA VAL A 94 5.79 13.01 12.11
C VAL A 94 6.89 11.97 12.20
N SER A 95 8.12 12.38 12.32
CA SER A 95 9.29 11.48 12.44
C SER A 95 9.34 10.43 11.34
N ASN A 96 9.10 10.85 10.11
CA ASN A 96 9.12 10.01 8.91
C ASN A 96 8.06 8.88 8.92
N VAL A 97 6.95 9.10 9.62
CA VAL A 97 5.81 8.18 9.67
C VAL A 97 4.53 8.99 9.52
N ALA A 98 3.55 8.43 8.84
CA ALA A 98 2.22 9.03 8.72
C ALA A 98 1.17 7.92 8.66
N THR A 99 -0.06 8.26 8.99
CA THR A 99 -1.19 7.38 8.67
C THR A 99 -1.77 7.82 7.33
N ALA A 100 -2.21 6.85 6.56
CA ALA A 100 -2.74 7.12 5.23
C ALA A 100 -3.88 6.16 4.90
N LEU A 101 -4.81 6.66 4.11
CA LEU A 101 -5.89 5.85 3.56
C LEU A 101 -5.41 5.23 2.25
N LEU A 102 -5.46 3.90 2.17
CA LEU A 102 -5.21 3.19 0.93
C LEU A 102 -6.50 3.22 0.11
N ILE A 103 -6.44 3.86 -1.05
CA ILE A 103 -7.59 4.02 -1.94
C ILE A 103 -7.22 3.34 -3.26
N PRO A 104 -7.83 2.19 -3.55
CA PRO A 104 -7.55 1.45 -4.77
C PRO A 104 -8.04 2.16 -6.04
#